data_b74c33ff80c6a774d205662da9b90248
#
_entry.id   b74c33ff80c6a774d205662da9b90248
#
_cell.length_a   1.000
_cell.length_b   1.000
_cell.length_c   1.000
_cell.angle_alpha   90.00
_cell.angle_beta   90.00
_cell.angle_gamma   90.00
#
_symmetry.space_group_name_H-M   'P 1'
#
loop_
_entity.id
_entity.type
_entity.pdbx_description
1 polymer ?
#
loop_
_entity_poly.entity_id
_entity_poly.type
_entity_poly.pdbx_seq_one_letter_code
_entity_poly.pdbx_strand_id
1 'polypeptide(L)'
;MKMKKQLASSLAIALSTLVVWSCNQSDPAPKGDYISGVFVMNEGNFSQNNGAVSYFARENNTATADIFSAANGTTLKGGVQDYAASEEQGIILVDNMSAGQDKVQFVQRYTFKDEGTIGAPDIENPREVVIVGRKAYVSCWGTDVAKYSTGYVAVIDLTTKKVTKKINVADGPENLVYNNGKLYVGTTQWGAGNKLAIINTSSDEAGSPIATPGTANPVGIDANGKLWVNAGDKVLRINTETNATEASLAIATGGTKTPGNFTFSNDLKSIFFVLSWYDAAGKEHGGTYKFSISDIQIAMVTPLIARPFAGLAVDPSQGLLYAGVSPSYTQAGYAVRYRTDGSLVDSIKVGIAPTGFFFQ
;
A
#
# COMPACT_ATOMS: atom_id res chain seq x y z
N MET A 1 -54.43 41.63 -78.25
CA MET A 1 -53.13 42.31 -78.44
C MET A 1 -52.31 42.08 -77.16
N LYS A 2 -51.11 41.56 -77.27
CA LYS A 2 -50.06 41.41 -76.30
C LYS A 2 -49.69 39.97 -75.95
N MET A 3 -48.47 39.75 -76.24
CA MET A 3 -47.66 38.54 -76.34
C MET A 3 -47.44 37.83 -75.03
N LYS A 4 -47.48 36.50 -75.09
CA LYS A 4 -46.95 35.56 -74.10
C LYS A 4 -45.46 35.43 -74.34
N LYS A 5 -44.68 35.57 -73.30
CA LYS A 5 -43.29 35.11 -73.25
C LYS A 5 -43.25 33.95 -72.30
N GLN A 6 -42.87 32.80 -72.84
CA GLN A 6 -42.50 31.60 -72.06
C GLN A 6 -41.08 31.76 -71.51
N LEU A 7 -40.94 31.50 -70.27
CA LEU A 7 -39.61 31.27 -69.66
C LEU A 7 -39.49 29.79 -69.33
N ALA A 8 -38.54 29.17 -69.95
CA ALA A 8 -38.12 27.80 -69.60
C ALA A 8 -37.30 27.77 -68.29
N SER A 9 -37.77 27.02 -67.36
CA SER A 9 -37.03 26.78 -66.11
C SER A 9 -36.13 25.58 -66.29
N SER A 10 -34.84 25.82 -66.29
CA SER A 10 -33.81 24.76 -66.22
C SER A 10 -33.64 24.30 -64.77
N LEU A 11 -34.01 23.08 -64.51
CA LEU A 11 -33.84 22.43 -63.21
C LEU A 11 -32.39 21.88 -63.09
N ALA A 12 -31.55 22.57 -62.36
CA ALA A 12 -30.21 22.09 -62.01
C ALA A 12 -30.32 21.19 -60.75
N ILE A 13 -30.15 19.90 -60.96
CA ILE A 13 -30.03 18.94 -59.84
C ILE A 13 -28.62 19.03 -59.33
N ALA A 14 -28.40 19.65 -58.17
CA ALA A 14 -27.16 19.62 -57.43
C ALA A 14 -27.12 18.31 -56.62
N LEU A 15 -26.29 17.36 -57.10
CA LEU A 15 -25.99 16.12 -56.39
C LEU A 15 -24.99 16.43 -55.23
N SER A 16 -25.50 16.69 -54.04
CA SER A 16 -24.68 16.83 -52.83
C SER A 16 -24.23 15.46 -52.36
N THR A 17 -22.99 15.09 -52.67
CA THR A 17 -22.28 13.94 -52.08
C THR A 17 -22.01 14.23 -50.60
N LEU A 18 -22.83 13.67 -49.72
CA LEU A 18 -22.56 13.57 -48.29
C LEU A 18 -21.37 12.61 -48.12
N VAL A 19 -20.16 13.16 -47.95
CA VAL A 19 -19.04 12.42 -47.44
C VAL A 19 -19.30 12.17 -45.97
N VAL A 20 -19.81 10.97 -45.64
CA VAL A 20 -19.85 10.47 -44.25
C VAL A 20 -18.41 10.17 -43.86
N TRP A 21 -17.77 11.12 -43.20
CA TRP A 21 -16.56 10.79 -42.43
C TRP A 21 -17.00 9.92 -41.25
N SER A 22 -16.96 8.61 -41.47
CA SER A 22 -16.94 7.66 -40.38
C SER A 22 -15.65 7.90 -39.61
N CYS A 23 -15.72 8.62 -38.50
CA CYS A 23 -14.70 8.54 -37.46
C CYS A 23 -14.77 7.12 -36.95
N ASN A 24 -13.92 6.24 -37.49
CA ASN A 24 -13.52 5.05 -36.78
C ASN A 24 -12.70 5.53 -35.54
N GLN A 25 -13.40 5.96 -34.49
CA GLN A 25 -12.82 5.86 -33.17
C GLN A 25 -12.74 4.36 -32.87
N SER A 26 -11.61 3.75 -33.19
CA SER A 26 -11.27 2.48 -32.58
C SER A 26 -11.34 2.70 -31.06
N ASP A 27 -12.21 1.99 -30.39
CA ASP A 27 -12.23 1.97 -28.92
C ASP A 27 -10.77 1.77 -28.47
N PRO A 28 -10.29 2.58 -27.51
CA PRO A 28 -8.94 2.41 -27.03
C PRO A 28 -8.78 0.96 -26.57
N ALA A 29 -7.69 0.31 -26.98
CA ALA A 29 -7.40 -1.07 -26.59
C ALA A 29 -7.56 -1.21 -25.07
N PRO A 30 -8.15 -2.33 -24.59
CA PRO A 30 -8.29 -2.57 -23.15
C PRO A 30 -6.94 -2.39 -22.45
N LYS A 31 -6.90 -1.62 -21.36
CA LYS A 31 -5.66 -1.36 -20.61
C LYS A 31 -5.02 -2.64 -20.04
N GLY A 32 -5.81 -3.71 -19.87
CA GLY A 32 -5.39 -5.01 -19.31
C GLY A 32 -6.46 -5.62 -18.41
N ASP A 33 -6.10 -6.70 -17.73
CA ASP A 33 -7.04 -7.48 -16.89
C ASP A 33 -7.20 -6.92 -15.48
N TYR A 34 -6.28 -6.04 -15.05
CA TYR A 34 -6.19 -5.54 -13.67
C TYR A 34 -6.50 -4.04 -13.57
N ILE A 35 -7.59 -3.61 -14.22
CA ILE A 35 -7.96 -2.18 -14.31
C ILE A 35 -8.56 -1.66 -12.98
N SER A 36 -9.32 -2.51 -12.29
CA SER A 36 -10.08 -2.15 -11.10
C SER A 36 -10.27 -3.38 -10.22
N GLY A 37 -9.89 -3.29 -8.95
CA GLY A 37 -10.01 -4.43 -8.03
C GLY A 37 -9.11 -4.31 -6.81
N VAL A 38 -8.82 -5.45 -6.22
CA VAL A 38 -8.03 -5.57 -5.00
C VAL A 38 -6.83 -6.46 -5.26
N PHE A 39 -5.65 -5.90 -5.01
CA PHE A 39 -4.39 -6.63 -4.98
C PHE A 39 -4.05 -6.98 -3.54
N VAL A 40 -3.65 -8.23 -3.31
CA VAL A 40 -3.28 -8.70 -1.99
C VAL A 40 -1.81 -9.10 -2.03
N MET A 41 -1.00 -8.44 -1.22
CA MET A 41 0.39 -8.80 -1.01
C MET A 41 0.42 -9.98 -0.07
N ASN A 42 0.91 -11.11 -0.58
CA ASN A 42 1.10 -12.33 0.18
C ASN A 42 2.59 -12.50 0.39
N GLU A 43 3.04 -12.33 1.63
CA GLU A 43 4.47 -12.42 1.98
C GLU A 43 5.04 -13.80 1.67
N GLY A 44 4.21 -14.83 1.74
CA GLY A 44 4.62 -16.21 1.51
C GLY A 44 5.16 -16.87 2.78
N ASN A 45 5.80 -18.04 2.60
CA ASN A 45 6.54 -18.71 3.65
C ASN A 45 7.96 -18.10 3.71
N PHE A 46 8.34 -17.60 4.86
CA PHE A 46 9.60 -16.91 5.09
C PHE A 46 10.84 -17.64 4.55
N SER A 47 10.91 -18.98 4.69
CA SER A 47 12.07 -19.76 4.23
C SER A 47 11.98 -20.26 2.80
N GLN A 48 10.83 -20.04 2.10
CA GLN A 48 10.58 -20.62 0.78
C GLN A 48 10.65 -19.60 -0.35
N ASN A 49 10.78 -18.31 -0.06
CA ASN A 49 10.80 -17.23 -1.06
C ASN A 49 9.65 -17.33 -2.08
N ASN A 50 8.45 -17.65 -1.59
CA ASN A 50 7.27 -17.96 -2.41
C ASN A 50 6.12 -16.97 -2.24
N GLY A 51 6.46 -15.71 -1.93
CA GLY A 51 5.52 -14.62 -1.92
C GLY A 51 4.89 -14.37 -3.29
N ALA A 52 3.68 -13.83 -3.30
CA ALA A 52 2.90 -13.62 -4.51
C ALA A 52 1.97 -12.41 -4.37
N VAL A 53 1.53 -11.86 -5.49
CA VAL A 53 0.44 -10.88 -5.51
C VAL A 53 -0.82 -11.58 -6.02
N SER A 54 -1.84 -11.67 -5.16
CA SER A 54 -3.17 -12.13 -5.59
C SER A 54 -4.01 -10.95 -6.06
N TYR A 55 -4.98 -11.23 -6.92
CA TYR A 55 -5.94 -10.22 -7.41
C TYR A 55 -7.34 -10.77 -7.50
N PHE A 56 -8.34 -9.94 -7.18
CA PHE A 56 -9.75 -10.20 -7.46
C PHE A 56 -10.50 -8.89 -7.72
N ALA A 57 -11.49 -8.95 -8.61
CA ALA A 57 -12.43 -7.85 -8.77
C ALA A 57 -13.33 -7.76 -7.53
N ARG A 58 -13.73 -6.52 -7.14
CA ARG A 58 -14.48 -6.29 -5.89
C ARG A 58 -15.79 -7.07 -5.76
N GLU A 59 -16.41 -7.36 -6.90
CA GLU A 59 -17.68 -8.10 -7.00
C GLU A 59 -17.50 -9.62 -6.94
N ASN A 60 -16.26 -10.08 -7.11
CA ASN A 60 -15.93 -11.50 -7.13
C ASN A 60 -15.57 -12.01 -5.74
N ASN A 61 -15.78 -13.30 -5.54
CA ASN A 61 -15.37 -14.06 -4.35
C ASN A 61 -14.23 -15.07 -4.64
N THR A 62 -13.65 -14.98 -5.83
CA THR A 62 -12.52 -15.81 -6.25
C THR A 62 -11.38 -14.92 -6.71
N ALA A 63 -10.16 -15.28 -6.29
CA ALA A 63 -8.94 -14.57 -6.66
C ALA A 63 -8.06 -15.41 -7.60
N THR A 64 -7.33 -14.73 -8.48
CA THR A 64 -6.12 -15.29 -9.08
C THR A 64 -5.01 -15.20 -8.04
N ALA A 65 -4.45 -16.34 -7.64
CA ALA A 65 -3.55 -16.45 -6.50
C ALA A 65 -2.18 -15.78 -6.74
N ASP A 66 -1.65 -15.83 -7.97
CA ASP A 66 -0.37 -15.21 -8.36
C ASP A 66 -0.48 -14.63 -9.77
N ILE A 67 -0.78 -13.34 -9.83
CA ILE A 67 -0.95 -12.62 -11.10
C ILE A 67 0.39 -12.33 -11.78
N PHE A 68 1.50 -12.23 -11.03
CA PHE A 68 2.81 -12.07 -11.64
C PHE A 68 3.22 -13.34 -12.38
N SER A 69 3.05 -14.50 -11.75
CA SER A 69 3.33 -15.78 -12.40
C SER A 69 2.41 -16.04 -13.60
N ALA A 70 1.13 -15.71 -13.48
CA ALA A 70 0.17 -15.85 -14.59
C ALA A 70 0.55 -14.99 -15.80
N ALA A 71 1.05 -13.77 -15.57
CA ALA A 71 1.45 -12.86 -16.63
C ALA A 71 2.81 -13.23 -17.26
N ASN A 72 3.77 -13.79 -16.50
CA ASN A 72 5.17 -13.88 -16.92
C ASN A 72 5.74 -15.31 -17.00
N GLY A 73 4.99 -16.33 -16.53
CA GLY A 73 5.43 -17.73 -16.52
C GLY A 73 6.56 -18.01 -15.51
N THR A 74 6.83 -17.09 -14.58
CA THR A 74 7.83 -17.23 -13.50
C THR A 74 7.32 -16.54 -12.25
N THR A 75 7.82 -16.94 -11.06
CA THR A 75 7.47 -16.34 -9.78
C THR A 75 8.37 -15.15 -9.42
N LEU A 76 7.97 -14.35 -8.41
CA LEU A 76 8.78 -13.25 -7.89
C LEU A 76 10.06 -13.71 -7.18
N LYS A 77 10.10 -14.95 -6.67
CA LYS A 77 11.26 -15.56 -5.98
C LYS A 77 11.71 -14.78 -4.75
N GLY A 78 10.79 -14.47 -3.87
CA GLY A 78 11.03 -13.81 -2.59
C GLY A 78 9.71 -13.57 -1.86
N GLY A 79 9.74 -13.01 -0.66
CA GLY A 79 8.59 -12.52 0.07
C GLY A 79 8.10 -11.19 -0.49
N VAL A 80 6.80 -11.05 -0.73
CA VAL A 80 6.24 -9.77 -1.17
C VAL A 80 5.96 -8.91 0.04
N GLN A 81 6.65 -7.76 0.12
CA GLN A 81 6.52 -6.85 1.26
C GLN A 81 5.46 -5.77 1.00
N ASP A 82 5.53 -5.12 -0.16
CA ASP A 82 4.62 -4.03 -0.49
C ASP A 82 4.43 -3.87 -2.00
N TYR A 83 3.40 -3.12 -2.39
CA TYR A 83 3.08 -2.75 -3.76
C TYR A 83 2.54 -1.33 -3.83
N ALA A 84 3.10 -0.53 -4.73
CA ALA A 84 2.56 0.77 -5.12
C ALA A 84 2.44 0.88 -6.63
N ALA A 85 1.57 1.76 -7.12
CA ALA A 85 1.41 2.01 -8.54
C ALA A 85 1.36 3.51 -8.88
N SER A 86 2.02 3.88 -9.95
CA SER A 86 1.85 5.14 -10.67
C SER A 86 0.81 4.98 -11.79
N GLU A 87 0.73 5.93 -12.75
CA GLU A 87 -0.27 5.86 -13.83
C GLU A 87 -0.22 4.58 -14.65
N GLU A 88 0.98 4.13 -15.06
CA GLU A 88 1.17 2.97 -15.95
C GLU A 88 2.06 1.88 -15.33
N GLN A 89 2.76 2.17 -14.23
CA GLN A 89 3.78 1.30 -13.67
C GLN A 89 3.41 0.87 -12.25
N GLY A 90 3.54 -0.45 -11.98
CA GLY A 90 3.49 -1.02 -10.65
C GLY A 90 4.90 -1.33 -10.13
N ILE A 91 5.07 -1.26 -8.83
CA ILE A 91 6.32 -1.50 -8.11
C ILE A 91 6.03 -2.51 -7.02
N ILE A 92 6.67 -3.68 -7.07
CA ILE A 92 6.56 -4.73 -6.06
C ILE A 92 7.88 -4.79 -5.30
N LEU A 93 7.83 -4.75 -3.99
CA LEU A 93 8.99 -4.99 -3.13
C LEU A 93 9.11 -6.47 -2.83
N VAL A 94 10.28 -7.02 -3.08
CA VAL A 94 10.57 -8.44 -2.90
C VAL A 94 11.79 -8.61 -2.01
N ASP A 95 11.55 -9.14 -0.83
CA ASP A 95 12.56 -9.52 0.16
C ASP A 95 12.92 -11.00 0.00
N ASN A 96 14.19 -11.34 0.02
CA ASN A 96 14.66 -12.70 -0.19
C ASN A 96 15.60 -13.14 0.93
N MET A 97 15.36 -14.33 1.46
CA MET A 97 16.20 -14.94 2.51
C MET A 97 17.68 -15.09 2.11
N SER A 98 17.99 -15.10 0.83
CA SER A 98 19.36 -15.19 0.32
C SER A 98 19.92 -13.80 0.08
N ALA A 99 20.98 -13.45 0.78
CA ALA A 99 21.65 -12.17 0.62
C ALA A 99 21.94 -11.84 -0.86
N GLY A 100 21.67 -10.60 -1.26
CA GLY A 100 21.88 -10.13 -2.63
C GLY A 100 20.81 -10.53 -3.64
N GLN A 101 19.69 -11.14 -3.19
CA GLN A 101 18.57 -11.53 -4.06
C GLN A 101 17.33 -10.64 -3.86
N ASP A 102 17.41 -9.67 -2.96
CA ASP A 102 16.37 -8.66 -2.78
C ASP A 102 16.20 -7.81 -4.03
N LYS A 103 14.98 -7.35 -4.26
CA LYS A 103 14.73 -6.50 -5.42
C LYS A 103 13.48 -5.64 -5.30
N VAL A 104 13.46 -4.59 -6.08
CA VAL A 104 12.27 -3.91 -6.57
C VAL A 104 11.94 -4.50 -7.93
N GLN A 105 10.75 -5.04 -8.11
CA GLN A 105 10.24 -5.54 -9.38
C GLN A 105 9.30 -4.50 -9.98
N PHE A 106 9.59 -4.05 -11.20
CA PHE A 106 8.68 -3.20 -11.96
C PHE A 106 7.77 -4.06 -12.82
N VAL A 107 6.50 -3.66 -12.90
CA VAL A 107 5.50 -4.30 -13.76
C VAL A 107 4.67 -3.23 -14.46
N GLN A 108 4.14 -3.55 -15.63
CA GLN A 108 3.10 -2.74 -16.22
C GLN A 108 1.83 -2.87 -15.36
N ARG A 109 1.28 -1.75 -14.91
CA ARG A 109 0.25 -1.67 -13.86
C ARG A 109 -0.98 -2.55 -14.13
N TYR A 110 -1.45 -2.57 -15.37
CA TYR A 110 -2.75 -3.18 -15.72
C TYR A 110 -2.64 -4.60 -16.26
N THR A 111 -1.45 -5.03 -16.67
CA THR A 111 -1.20 -6.38 -17.21
C THR A 111 -0.28 -7.22 -16.36
N PHE A 112 0.39 -6.62 -15.38
CA PHE A 112 1.42 -7.23 -14.53
C PHE A 112 2.61 -7.84 -15.29
N LYS A 113 2.81 -7.42 -16.54
CA LYS A 113 3.99 -7.81 -17.33
C LYS A 113 5.25 -7.23 -16.72
N ASP A 114 6.29 -8.05 -16.67
CA ASP A 114 7.63 -7.69 -16.17
C ASP A 114 8.22 -6.52 -16.98
N GLU A 115 8.67 -5.51 -16.28
CA GLU A 115 9.34 -4.32 -16.83
C GLU A 115 10.74 -4.09 -16.26
N GLY A 116 11.33 -5.13 -15.66
CA GLY A 116 12.69 -5.10 -15.12
C GLY A 116 12.74 -4.97 -13.60
N THR A 117 13.98 -4.98 -13.10
CA THR A 117 14.25 -4.98 -11.65
C THR A 117 15.41 -4.07 -11.28
N ILE A 118 15.42 -3.63 -10.01
CA ILE A 118 16.61 -3.11 -9.33
C ILE A 118 16.89 -4.06 -8.17
N GLY A 119 18.08 -4.63 -8.12
CA GLY A 119 18.50 -5.55 -7.07
C GLY A 119 19.60 -5.01 -6.18
N ALA A 120 20.19 -5.88 -5.38
CA ALA A 120 21.37 -5.57 -4.57
C ALA A 120 22.56 -5.18 -5.48
N PRO A 121 23.47 -4.30 -5.00
CA PRO A 121 23.50 -3.69 -3.67
C PRO A 121 22.61 -2.43 -3.53
N ASP A 122 21.85 -2.07 -4.55
CA ASP A 122 21.05 -0.84 -4.51
C ASP A 122 19.81 -0.98 -3.62
N ILE A 123 19.22 -2.17 -3.60
CA ILE A 123 18.06 -2.53 -2.76
C ILE A 123 18.43 -3.73 -1.90
N GLU A 124 18.28 -3.60 -0.58
CA GLU A 124 18.59 -4.64 0.41
C GLU A 124 17.55 -4.63 1.53
N ASN A 125 16.84 -5.73 1.72
CA ASN A 125 15.75 -5.91 2.69
C ASN A 125 14.68 -4.78 2.57
N PRO A 126 14.02 -4.63 1.40
CA PRO A 126 13.01 -3.59 1.17
C PRO A 126 11.73 -3.87 1.98
N ARG A 127 11.07 -2.81 2.51
CA ARG A 127 9.91 -2.95 3.41
C ARG A 127 8.66 -2.28 2.88
N GLU A 128 8.70 -0.99 2.58
CA GLU A 128 7.53 -0.23 2.12
C GLU A 128 7.92 0.76 1.02
N VAL A 129 6.96 1.08 0.14
CA VAL A 129 7.16 2.00 -0.98
C VAL A 129 6.08 3.07 -1.05
N VAL A 130 6.51 4.32 -1.20
CA VAL A 130 5.63 5.46 -1.46
C VAL A 130 6.08 6.17 -2.73
N ILE A 131 5.12 6.46 -3.62
CA ILE A 131 5.38 7.20 -4.86
C ILE A 131 5.04 8.69 -4.65
N VAL A 132 5.99 9.57 -4.96
CA VAL A 132 5.84 11.02 -4.90
C VAL A 132 6.23 11.61 -6.26
N GLY A 133 5.26 11.95 -7.05
CA GLY A 133 5.48 12.40 -8.42
C GLY A 133 6.15 11.33 -9.28
N ARG A 134 7.38 11.60 -9.73
CA ARG A 134 8.17 10.68 -10.56
C ARG A 134 9.25 9.92 -9.78
N LYS A 135 9.18 9.95 -8.47
CA LYS A 135 10.09 9.23 -7.58
C LYS A 135 9.34 8.19 -6.77
N ALA A 136 9.97 7.03 -6.53
CA ALA A 136 9.57 6.12 -5.47
C ALA A 136 10.59 6.20 -4.34
N TYR A 137 10.08 6.21 -3.12
CA TYR A 137 10.86 6.10 -1.90
C TYR A 137 10.63 4.72 -1.31
N VAL A 138 11.70 3.96 -1.12
CA VAL A 138 11.65 2.59 -0.61
C VAL A 138 12.42 2.52 0.69
N SER A 139 11.77 2.15 1.79
CA SER A 139 12.45 1.86 3.03
C SER A 139 13.18 0.51 2.94
N CYS A 140 14.42 0.47 3.39
CA CYS A 140 15.29 -0.70 3.32
C CYS A 140 16.03 -0.87 4.66
N TRP A 141 15.99 -2.08 5.25
CA TRP A 141 16.74 -2.34 6.48
C TRP A 141 18.25 -2.36 6.26
N GLY A 142 18.68 -2.55 4.99
CA GLY A 142 20.08 -2.71 4.65
C GLY A 142 20.62 -4.11 5.00
N THR A 143 21.93 -4.24 5.06
CA THR A 143 22.60 -5.54 5.27
C THR A 143 22.70 -5.98 6.74
N ASP A 144 22.64 -5.05 7.68
CA ASP A 144 22.75 -5.36 9.12
C ASP A 144 21.37 -5.53 9.76
N VAL A 145 20.71 -6.64 9.45
CA VAL A 145 19.39 -6.98 10.01
C VAL A 145 19.42 -7.38 11.50
N ALA A 146 20.59 -7.55 12.07
CA ALA A 146 20.72 -7.86 13.49
C ALA A 146 20.65 -6.62 14.39
N LYS A 147 21.13 -5.47 13.89
CA LYS A 147 21.17 -4.19 14.62
C LYS A 147 20.46 -3.05 13.88
N TYR A 148 20.05 -3.30 12.63
CA TYR A 148 19.42 -2.31 11.75
C TYR A 148 20.22 -1.01 11.56
N SER A 149 21.58 -1.10 11.69
CA SER A 149 22.47 0.06 11.67
C SER A 149 22.71 0.61 10.27
N THR A 150 22.41 -0.18 9.24
CA THR A 150 22.63 0.17 7.83
C THR A 150 21.35 0.57 7.10
N GLY A 151 20.27 0.87 7.83
CA GLY A 151 18.97 1.23 7.28
C GLY A 151 18.98 2.52 6.46
N TYR A 152 18.29 2.54 5.35
CA TYR A 152 18.18 3.70 4.45
C TYR A 152 16.83 3.75 3.75
N VAL A 153 16.51 4.93 3.19
CA VAL A 153 15.45 5.09 2.21
C VAL A 153 16.09 5.27 0.83
N ALA A 154 15.81 4.35 -0.08
CA ALA A 154 16.24 4.47 -1.47
C ALA A 154 15.30 5.40 -2.24
N VAL A 155 15.86 6.33 -3.00
CA VAL A 155 15.14 7.20 -3.93
C VAL A 155 15.31 6.67 -5.33
N ILE A 156 14.23 6.25 -5.97
CA ILE A 156 14.21 5.67 -7.30
C ILE A 156 13.56 6.66 -8.27
N ASP A 157 14.25 7.00 -9.35
CA ASP A 157 13.64 7.71 -10.48
C ASP A 157 12.85 6.72 -11.34
N LEU A 158 11.55 6.91 -11.44
CA LEU A 158 10.61 6.00 -12.13
C LEU A 158 10.75 6.01 -13.65
N THR A 159 11.35 7.06 -14.22
CA THR A 159 11.58 7.14 -15.66
C THR A 159 12.79 6.30 -16.06
N THR A 160 13.87 6.39 -15.29
CA THR A 160 15.12 5.67 -15.59
C THR A 160 15.19 4.31 -14.92
N LYS A 161 14.30 4.03 -13.97
CA LYS A 161 14.29 2.84 -13.12
C LYS A 161 15.64 2.62 -12.45
N LYS A 162 16.18 3.67 -11.81
CA LYS A 162 17.48 3.63 -11.12
C LYS A 162 17.38 4.28 -9.75
N VAL A 163 18.12 3.74 -8.79
CA VAL A 163 18.35 4.42 -7.50
C VAL A 163 19.22 5.63 -7.74
N THR A 164 18.74 6.81 -7.40
CA THR A 164 19.45 8.08 -7.54
C THR A 164 20.10 8.52 -6.24
N LYS A 165 19.58 8.07 -5.11
CA LYS A 165 20.10 8.41 -3.78
C LYS A 165 19.72 7.34 -2.75
N LYS A 166 20.58 7.12 -1.77
CA LYS A 166 20.28 6.40 -0.52
C LYS A 166 20.38 7.39 0.63
N ILE A 167 19.29 7.52 1.40
CA ILE A 167 19.21 8.44 2.52
C ILE A 167 19.30 7.59 3.80
N ASN A 168 20.41 7.70 4.53
CA ASN A 168 20.61 6.94 5.76
C ASN A 168 19.65 7.44 6.84
N VAL A 169 18.88 6.53 7.40
CA VAL A 169 17.94 6.80 8.50
C VAL A 169 18.11 5.85 9.68
N ALA A 170 18.92 4.82 9.55
CA ALA A 170 19.22 3.80 10.57
C ALA A 170 17.95 3.18 11.23
N ASP A 171 18.13 2.38 12.27
CA ASP A 171 17.07 1.82 13.13
C ASP A 171 16.00 0.98 12.39
N GLY A 172 16.32 0.43 11.20
CA GLY A 172 15.43 -0.41 10.42
C GLY A 172 14.19 0.35 9.95
N PRO A 173 14.32 1.23 8.92
CA PRO A 173 13.18 1.99 8.42
C PRO A 173 12.07 1.06 7.93
N GLU A 174 10.84 1.38 8.31
CA GLU A 174 9.64 0.57 8.07
C GLU A 174 8.59 1.42 7.33
N ASN A 175 7.44 1.70 7.96
CA ASN A 175 6.34 2.41 7.33
C ASN A 175 6.70 3.82 6.84
N LEU A 176 6.14 4.19 5.70
CA LEU A 176 6.33 5.47 5.03
C LEU A 176 5.00 6.24 4.89
N VAL A 177 4.96 7.49 5.32
CA VAL A 177 3.79 8.37 5.08
C VAL A 177 4.26 9.68 4.47
N TYR A 178 3.78 9.99 3.28
CA TYR A 178 4.04 11.26 2.62
C TYR A 178 2.97 12.29 2.92
N ASN A 179 3.37 13.51 3.24
CA ASN A 179 2.48 14.66 3.36
C ASN A 179 3.20 15.97 3.03
N ASN A 180 2.71 16.71 2.04
CA ASN A 180 3.14 18.06 1.71
C ASN A 180 4.67 18.27 1.69
N GLY A 181 5.38 17.45 0.93
CA GLY A 181 6.83 17.57 0.76
C GLY A 181 7.67 16.91 1.84
N LYS A 182 7.04 16.34 2.89
CA LYS A 182 7.69 15.57 3.94
C LYS A 182 7.34 14.10 3.81
N LEU A 183 8.33 13.23 3.88
CA LEU A 183 8.17 11.80 4.04
C LEU A 183 8.53 11.45 5.49
N TYR A 184 7.56 10.94 6.24
CA TYR A 184 7.74 10.43 7.59
C TYR A 184 8.10 8.95 7.51
N VAL A 185 9.20 8.57 8.18
CA VAL A 185 9.79 7.23 8.10
C VAL A 185 9.76 6.61 9.49
N GLY A 186 9.06 5.51 9.61
CA GLY A 186 8.98 4.71 10.83
C GLY A 186 10.22 3.85 11.05
N THR A 187 10.22 3.16 12.17
CA THR A 187 11.26 2.18 12.54
C THR A 187 10.64 0.85 12.89
N THR A 188 11.32 -0.24 12.58
CA THR A 188 10.85 -1.57 12.94
C THR A 188 10.70 -1.73 14.45
N GLN A 189 9.70 -2.51 14.88
CA GLN A 189 9.50 -2.83 16.29
C GLN A 189 10.69 -3.56 16.94
N TRP A 190 11.56 -4.17 16.14
CA TRP A 190 12.77 -4.86 16.57
C TRP A 190 13.98 -3.92 16.71
N GLY A 191 13.87 -2.69 16.21
CA GLY A 191 14.89 -1.66 16.30
C GLY A 191 14.95 -1.02 17.69
N ALA A 192 16.02 -0.31 17.96
CA ALA A 192 16.21 0.47 19.20
C ALA A 192 15.75 1.92 19.05
N GLY A 193 15.09 2.26 17.92
CA GLY A 193 14.74 3.63 17.58
C GLY A 193 13.68 4.22 18.50
N ASN A 194 13.87 5.47 18.87
CA ASN A 194 12.90 6.29 19.61
C ASN A 194 12.64 7.63 18.90
N LYS A 195 12.59 7.56 17.58
CA LYS A 195 12.42 8.72 16.71
C LYS A 195 11.63 8.36 15.47
N LEU A 196 10.90 9.32 14.95
CA LEU A 196 10.31 9.29 13.62
C LEU A 196 11.20 10.14 12.72
N ALA A 197 11.82 9.53 11.71
CA ALA A 197 12.65 10.26 10.77
C ALA A 197 11.78 11.06 9.78
N ILE A 198 12.32 12.16 9.30
CA ILE A 198 11.67 13.03 8.30
C ILE A 198 12.62 13.20 7.14
N ILE A 199 12.14 13.01 5.91
CA ILE A 199 12.87 13.32 4.68
C ILE A 199 12.12 14.41 3.94
N ASN A 200 12.87 15.45 3.51
CA ASN A 200 12.36 16.46 2.59
C ASN A 200 12.43 15.90 1.16
N THR A 201 11.28 15.73 0.51
CA THR A 201 11.19 15.09 -0.82
C THR A 201 11.60 16.01 -1.98
N SER A 202 11.77 17.33 -1.74
CA SER A 202 12.28 18.25 -2.74
C SER A 202 13.81 18.22 -2.85
N SER A 203 14.52 18.01 -1.73
CA SER A 203 15.99 17.91 -1.68
C SER A 203 16.51 16.48 -1.54
N ASP A 204 15.64 15.52 -1.22
CA ASP A 204 15.95 14.14 -0.87
C ASP A 204 16.94 14.06 0.31
N GLU A 205 16.71 14.85 1.35
CA GLU A 205 17.58 14.91 2.52
C GLU A 205 16.82 14.68 3.82
N ALA A 206 17.49 14.00 4.75
CA ALA A 206 16.95 13.82 6.09
C ALA A 206 16.98 15.14 6.86
N GLY A 207 15.83 15.46 7.46
CA GLY A 207 15.67 16.59 8.38
C GLY A 207 15.83 16.18 9.84
N SER A 208 15.54 17.11 10.75
CA SER A 208 15.51 16.81 12.19
C SER A 208 14.38 15.82 12.49
N PRO A 209 14.65 14.69 13.14
CA PRO A 209 13.63 13.72 13.49
C PRO A 209 12.73 14.21 14.63
N ILE A 210 11.55 13.60 14.75
CA ILE A 210 10.66 13.80 15.90
C ILE A 210 10.99 12.73 16.96
N ALA A 211 11.30 13.16 18.18
CA ALA A 211 11.49 12.22 19.29
C ALA A 211 10.18 11.55 19.68
N THR A 212 10.24 10.23 19.91
CA THR A 212 9.09 9.41 20.28
C THR A 212 9.39 8.58 21.54
N PRO A 213 8.38 8.16 22.30
CA PRO A 213 8.58 7.38 23.54
C PRO A 213 9.07 5.95 23.30
N GLY A 214 9.08 5.46 22.07
CA GLY A 214 9.51 4.13 21.65
C GLY A 214 9.66 4.06 20.14
N THR A 215 9.82 2.84 19.61
CA THR A 215 9.81 2.61 18.15
C THR A 215 8.53 3.18 17.54
N ALA A 216 8.66 3.93 16.46
CA ALA A 216 7.58 4.71 15.90
C ALA A 216 7.29 4.31 14.46
N ASN A 217 6.02 4.02 14.16
CA ASN A 217 5.56 3.81 12.80
C ASN A 217 4.43 4.78 12.46
N PRO A 218 4.56 5.56 11.38
CA PRO A 218 3.51 6.44 10.94
C PRO A 218 2.32 5.61 10.41
N VAL A 219 1.11 6.03 10.78
CA VAL A 219 -0.15 5.38 10.39
C VAL A 219 -0.73 6.07 9.15
N GLY A 220 -0.72 7.39 9.13
CA GLY A 220 -1.29 8.18 8.04
C GLY A 220 -1.74 9.57 8.51
N ILE A 221 -2.35 10.30 7.58
CA ILE A 221 -2.86 11.66 7.81
C ILE A 221 -4.38 11.59 8.00
N ASP A 222 -4.88 12.19 9.06
CA ASP A 222 -6.32 12.22 9.36
C ASP A 222 -7.08 13.30 8.58
N ALA A 223 -8.40 13.32 8.74
CA ALA A 223 -9.29 14.31 8.10
C ALA A 223 -8.98 15.77 8.47
N ASN A 224 -8.21 16.02 9.54
CA ASN A 224 -7.79 17.33 9.99
C ASN A 224 -6.34 17.67 9.59
N GLY A 225 -5.70 16.85 8.77
CA GLY A 225 -4.32 17.04 8.32
C GLY A 225 -3.27 16.71 9.38
N LYS A 226 -3.62 15.95 10.42
CA LYS A 226 -2.70 15.53 11.48
C LYS A 226 -2.11 14.17 11.17
N LEU A 227 -0.83 14.01 11.46
CA LEU A 227 -0.16 12.71 11.37
C LEU A 227 -0.41 11.90 12.63
N TRP A 228 -0.83 10.65 12.45
CA TRP A 228 -0.93 9.67 13.52
C TRP A 228 0.23 8.70 13.45
N VAL A 229 0.78 8.36 14.62
CA VAL A 229 1.99 7.53 14.75
C VAL A 229 1.78 6.52 15.87
N ASN A 230 1.94 5.23 15.56
CA ASN A 230 2.09 4.22 16.60
C ASN A 230 3.51 4.34 17.21
N ALA A 231 3.60 4.47 18.51
CA ALA A 231 4.86 4.62 19.25
C ALA A 231 4.90 3.67 20.46
N GLY A 232 5.01 2.37 20.16
CA GLY A 232 4.97 1.31 21.15
C GLY A 232 3.56 1.12 21.75
N ASP A 233 3.40 1.38 23.04
CA ASP A 233 2.11 1.31 23.75
C ASP A 233 1.27 2.61 23.66
N LYS A 234 1.65 3.53 22.78
CA LYS A 234 0.98 4.81 22.58
C LYS A 234 0.69 5.08 21.12
N VAL A 235 -0.33 5.91 20.89
CA VAL A 235 -0.59 6.52 19.59
C VAL A 235 -0.44 8.03 19.73
N LEU A 236 0.42 8.62 18.92
CA LEU A 236 0.69 10.05 18.93
C LEU A 236 -0.09 10.74 17.81
N ARG A 237 -0.63 11.92 18.08
CA ARG A 237 -1.12 12.84 17.06
C ARG A 237 -0.14 14.00 16.92
N ILE A 238 0.37 14.19 15.73
CA ILE A 238 1.44 15.14 15.43
C ILE A 238 0.93 16.19 14.45
N ASN A 239 1.23 17.44 14.73
CA ASN A 239 1.00 18.57 13.82
C ASN A 239 2.03 18.50 12.67
N THR A 240 1.56 18.38 11.44
CA THR A 240 2.45 18.20 10.26
C THR A 240 3.20 19.48 9.85
N GLU A 241 2.74 20.65 10.29
CA GLU A 241 3.43 21.93 10.03
C GLU A 241 4.58 22.15 11.00
N THR A 242 4.29 22.01 12.30
CA THR A 242 5.25 22.30 13.39
C THR A 242 6.06 21.12 13.86
N ASN A 243 5.67 19.87 13.47
CA ASN A 243 6.17 18.59 13.96
C ASN A 243 6.00 18.39 15.49
N ALA A 244 5.13 19.16 16.13
CA ALA A 244 4.85 19.04 17.55
C ALA A 244 3.82 17.92 17.82
N THR A 245 4.06 17.13 18.88
CA THR A 245 3.07 16.18 19.38
C THR A 245 1.95 16.93 20.10
N GLU A 246 0.73 16.83 19.58
CA GLU A 246 -0.47 17.49 20.15
C GLU A 246 -1.24 16.58 21.12
N ALA A 247 -1.15 15.26 20.93
CA ALA A 247 -1.80 14.29 21.81
C ALA A 247 -0.98 12.99 21.87
N SER A 248 -1.09 12.29 22.99
CA SER A 248 -0.50 10.98 23.23
C SER A 248 -1.52 10.11 23.94
N LEU A 249 -2.09 9.13 23.24
CA LEU A 249 -3.13 8.22 23.72
C LEU A 249 -2.50 6.88 24.07
N ALA A 250 -2.70 6.41 25.28
CA ALA A 250 -2.21 5.10 25.71
C ALA A 250 -3.08 3.97 25.17
N ILE A 251 -2.45 2.88 24.76
CA ILE A 251 -3.09 1.60 24.47
C ILE A 251 -2.85 0.68 25.67
N ALA A 252 -3.90 0.09 26.21
CA ALA A 252 -3.79 -0.79 27.38
C ALA A 252 -3.21 -2.16 26.97
N THR A 253 -1.89 -2.20 26.70
CA THR A 253 -1.16 -3.42 26.28
C THR A 253 -0.93 -4.41 27.43
N GLY A 254 -0.99 -3.93 28.68
CA GLY A 254 -0.62 -4.74 29.87
C GLY A 254 0.86 -5.20 29.85
N GLY A 255 1.69 -4.56 29.02
CA GLY A 255 3.12 -4.89 28.88
C GLY A 255 3.43 -6.16 28.09
N THR A 256 2.42 -6.89 27.59
CA THR A 256 2.59 -8.17 26.89
C THR A 256 1.95 -8.22 25.51
N LYS A 257 1.10 -7.24 25.20
CA LYS A 257 0.39 -7.18 23.92
C LYS A 257 1.01 -6.14 23.03
N THR A 258 1.05 -6.44 21.75
CA THR A 258 1.65 -5.58 20.72
C THR A 258 0.55 -4.96 19.84
N PRO A 259 0.44 -3.64 19.79
CA PRO A 259 -0.42 -2.97 18.82
C PRO A 259 0.26 -2.90 17.44
N GLY A 260 -0.50 -3.14 16.40
CA GLY A 260 -0.01 -3.12 15.01
C GLY A 260 -1.13 -3.03 13.99
N ASN A 261 -0.76 -3.10 12.72
CA ASN A 261 -1.69 -3.12 11.58
C ASN A 261 -2.74 -2.00 11.64
N PHE A 262 -2.27 -0.76 11.85
CA PHE A 262 -3.14 0.41 11.92
C PHE A 262 -3.62 0.80 10.52
N THR A 263 -4.90 1.17 10.41
CA THR A 263 -5.46 1.73 9.17
C THR A 263 -6.59 2.72 9.48
N PHE A 264 -6.79 3.69 8.60
CA PHE A 264 -7.89 4.65 8.71
C PHE A 264 -9.20 4.12 8.14
N SER A 265 -10.32 4.60 8.69
CA SER A 265 -11.60 4.54 8.00
C SER A 265 -11.59 5.39 6.71
N ASN A 266 -12.51 5.11 5.80
CA ASN A 266 -12.59 5.82 4.53
C ASN A 266 -12.77 7.36 4.66
N ASP A 267 -13.43 7.81 5.72
CA ASP A 267 -13.61 9.24 6.03
C ASP A 267 -12.44 9.85 6.82
N LEU A 268 -11.39 9.08 7.09
CA LEU A 268 -10.20 9.45 7.85
C LEU A 268 -10.49 9.96 9.27
N LYS A 269 -11.65 9.60 9.86
CA LYS A 269 -12.10 10.04 11.19
C LYS A 269 -11.99 8.97 12.26
N SER A 270 -11.68 7.74 11.88
CA SER A 270 -11.44 6.63 12.80
C SER A 270 -10.21 5.86 12.41
N ILE A 271 -9.59 5.22 13.38
CA ILE A 271 -8.43 4.35 13.18
C ILE A 271 -8.77 2.97 13.70
N PHE A 272 -8.55 1.95 12.88
CA PHE A 272 -8.60 0.54 13.26
C PHE A 272 -7.18 0.07 13.55
N PHE A 273 -7.02 -0.86 14.49
CA PHE A 273 -5.74 -1.47 14.78
C PHE A 273 -5.92 -2.86 15.39
N VAL A 274 -4.91 -3.70 15.28
CA VAL A 274 -4.83 -5.01 15.92
C VAL A 274 -4.05 -4.88 17.22
N LEU A 275 -4.53 -5.55 18.28
CA LEU A 275 -3.76 -5.79 19.49
C LEU A 275 -3.62 -7.28 19.66
N SER A 276 -2.39 -7.82 19.57
CA SER A 276 -2.14 -9.26 19.60
C SER A 276 -1.06 -9.63 20.62
N TRP A 277 -1.02 -10.92 20.96
CA TRP A 277 0.01 -11.54 21.81
C TRP A 277 0.08 -13.03 21.53
N TYR A 278 1.20 -13.64 21.89
CA TYR A 278 1.40 -15.09 21.80
C TYR A 278 1.29 -15.73 23.17
N ASP A 279 0.61 -16.88 23.25
CA ASP A 279 0.58 -17.69 24.45
C ASP A 279 1.86 -18.54 24.57
N ALA A 280 1.98 -19.30 25.68
CA ALA A 280 3.14 -20.16 25.93
C ALA A 280 3.32 -21.30 24.89
N ALA A 281 2.28 -21.63 24.14
CA ALA A 281 2.31 -22.60 23.04
C ALA A 281 2.67 -21.96 21.68
N GLY A 282 2.93 -20.63 21.66
CA GLY A 282 3.22 -19.90 20.44
C GLY A 282 1.98 -19.62 19.56
N LYS A 283 0.78 -19.77 20.11
CA LYS A 283 -0.46 -19.44 19.40
C LYS A 283 -0.76 -17.95 19.55
N GLU A 284 -1.04 -17.31 18.44
CA GLU A 284 -1.45 -15.91 18.41
C GLU A 284 -2.89 -15.74 18.90
N HIS A 285 -3.08 -14.75 19.75
CA HIS A 285 -4.36 -14.26 20.26
C HIS A 285 -4.46 -12.76 20.03
N GLY A 286 -5.67 -12.22 20.04
CA GLY A 286 -5.86 -10.77 19.91
C GLY A 286 -7.25 -10.37 19.46
N GLY A 287 -7.36 -9.09 19.16
CA GLY A 287 -8.57 -8.49 18.63
C GLY A 287 -8.26 -7.26 17.81
N THR A 288 -9.22 -6.89 16.99
CA THR A 288 -9.19 -5.64 16.21
C THR A 288 -10.05 -4.62 16.92
N TYR A 289 -9.50 -3.44 17.13
CA TYR A 289 -10.11 -2.33 17.86
C TYR A 289 -10.27 -1.12 16.95
N LYS A 290 -11.09 -0.16 17.39
CA LYS A 290 -11.35 1.09 16.68
C LYS A 290 -11.41 2.24 17.69
N PHE A 291 -10.86 3.39 17.31
CA PHE A 291 -11.05 4.65 18.06
C PHE A 291 -11.24 5.82 17.08
N SER A 292 -11.80 6.93 17.57
CA SER A 292 -12.00 8.16 16.79
C SER A 292 -10.77 9.07 16.90
N ILE A 293 -10.48 9.84 15.84
CA ILE A 293 -9.44 10.89 15.88
C ILE A 293 -9.75 12.01 16.89
N SER A 294 -10.99 12.10 17.36
CA SER A 294 -11.42 13.04 18.40
C SER A 294 -11.33 12.48 19.82
N ASP A 295 -11.05 11.19 19.98
CA ASP A 295 -10.96 10.58 21.30
C ASP A 295 -9.75 11.13 22.06
N ILE A 296 -9.90 11.28 23.37
CA ILE A 296 -8.84 11.69 24.29
C ILE A 296 -8.21 10.51 25.04
N GLN A 297 -8.82 9.32 24.89
CA GLN A 297 -8.34 8.05 25.40
C GLN A 297 -8.87 6.91 24.52
N ILE A 298 -8.13 5.81 24.42
CA ILE A 298 -8.56 4.63 23.66
C ILE A 298 -9.26 3.66 24.61
N ALA A 299 -10.57 3.46 24.40
CA ALA A 299 -11.35 2.50 25.19
C ALA A 299 -11.10 1.07 24.68
N MET A 300 -10.52 0.22 25.54
CA MET A 300 -10.13 -1.16 25.22
C MET A 300 -11.08 -2.20 25.83
N VAL A 301 -12.37 -1.85 26.01
CA VAL A 301 -13.31 -2.70 26.75
C VAL A 301 -13.66 -3.97 25.96
N THR A 302 -14.00 -3.82 24.68
CA THR A 302 -14.39 -4.93 23.81
C THR A 302 -13.79 -4.72 22.43
N PRO A 303 -13.15 -5.76 21.81
CA PRO A 303 -12.71 -5.65 20.44
C PRO A 303 -13.91 -5.53 19.49
N LEU A 304 -13.74 -4.75 18.43
CA LEU A 304 -14.70 -4.66 17.34
C LEU A 304 -14.84 -6.02 16.63
N ILE A 305 -13.70 -6.71 16.45
CA ILE A 305 -13.65 -8.06 15.92
C ILE A 305 -12.74 -8.87 16.86
N ALA A 306 -13.25 -9.97 17.42
CA ALA A 306 -12.53 -10.83 18.38
C ALA A 306 -11.49 -11.73 17.68
N ARG A 307 -10.64 -11.12 16.83
CA ARG A 307 -9.59 -11.80 16.06
C ARG A 307 -8.44 -10.84 15.74
N PRO A 308 -7.17 -11.30 15.81
CA PRO A 308 -6.03 -10.61 15.22
C PRO A 308 -5.97 -10.87 13.71
N PHE A 309 -5.34 -9.96 12.98
CA PHE A 309 -5.11 -10.07 11.55
C PHE A 309 -3.68 -9.67 11.20
N ALA A 310 -3.10 -10.32 10.19
CA ALA A 310 -1.75 -10.05 9.72
C ALA A 310 -1.63 -8.73 8.93
N GLY A 311 -2.74 -8.22 8.41
CA GLY A 311 -2.81 -6.93 7.72
C GLY A 311 -4.22 -6.38 7.76
N LEU A 312 -4.36 -5.05 7.77
CA LEU A 312 -5.63 -4.33 7.69
C LEU A 312 -5.53 -3.20 6.66
N ALA A 313 -6.59 -3.02 5.88
CA ALA A 313 -6.77 -1.84 5.03
C ALA A 313 -8.26 -1.56 4.82
N VAL A 314 -8.62 -0.31 4.51
CA VAL A 314 -10.00 0.06 4.17
C VAL A 314 -10.06 0.41 2.69
N ASP A 315 -10.94 -0.25 1.94
CA ASP A 315 -11.18 0.08 0.53
C ASP A 315 -11.80 1.49 0.41
N PRO A 316 -11.12 2.44 -0.23
CA PRO A 316 -11.60 3.81 -0.33
C PRO A 316 -12.88 3.94 -1.15
N SER A 317 -13.20 2.97 -2.02
CA SER A 317 -14.40 3.00 -2.85
C SER A 317 -15.62 2.38 -2.20
N GLN A 318 -15.44 1.28 -1.43
CA GLN A 318 -16.54 0.57 -0.78
C GLN A 318 -16.65 0.84 0.72
N GLY A 319 -15.60 1.38 1.34
CA GLY A 319 -15.55 1.60 2.79
C GLY A 319 -15.51 0.31 3.61
N LEU A 320 -15.23 -0.84 2.98
CA LEU A 320 -15.09 -2.12 3.68
C LEU A 320 -13.69 -2.25 4.29
N LEU A 321 -13.62 -2.84 5.47
CA LEU A 321 -12.38 -3.22 6.12
C LEU A 321 -11.93 -4.58 5.57
N TYR A 322 -10.77 -4.62 4.97
CA TYR A 322 -10.09 -5.83 4.51
C TYR A 322 -9.09 -6.30 5.55
N ALA A 323 -9.07 -7.59 5.82
CA ALA A 323 -8.24 -8.20 6.85
C ALA A 323 -7.55 -9.46 6.33
N GLY A 324 -6.23 -9.54 6.50
CA GLY A 324 -5.42 -10.68 6.12
C GLY A 324 -5.43 -11.77 7.18
N VAL A 325 -5.78 -12.99 6.80
CA VAL A 325 -5.82 -14.16 7.67
C VAL A 325 -4.86 -15.22 7.19
N SER A 326 -3.89 -15.57 8.03
CA SER A 326 -2.95 -16.66 7.81
C SER A 326 -3.31 -17.85 8.71
N PRO A 327 -3.90 -18.94 8.18
CA PRO A 327 -4.16 -20.13 8.99
C PRO A 327 -2.86 -20.80 9.47
N SER A 328 -1.83 -20.70 8.63
CA SER A 328 -0.43 -21.05 8.92
C SER A 328 0.45 -20.39 7.86
N TYR A 329 1.78 -20.37 8.08
CA TYR A 329 2.73 -19.86 7.09
C TYR A 329 3.06 -20.84 5.95
N THR A 330 2.34 -21.95 5.85
CA THR A 330 2.53 -22.98 4.80
C THR A 330 1.28 -23.21 3.95
N GLN A 331 0.15 -22.59 4.32
CA GLN A 331 -1.13 -22.74 3.64
C GLN A 331 -1.61 -21.39 3.10
N ALA A 332 -2.37 -21.46 2.01
CA ALA A 332 -3.05 -20.30 1.48
C ALA A 332 -3.92 -19.61 2.53
N GLY A 333 -3.83 -18.30 2.58
CA GLY A 333 -4.57 -17.43 3.47
C GLY A 333 -5.89 -16.93 2.87
N TYR A 334 -6.46 -15.95 3.55
CA TYR A 334 -7.73 -15.35 3.15
C TYR A 334 -7.67 -13.82 3.29
N ALA A 335 -8.21 -13.13 2.31
CA ALA A 335 -8.67 -11.76 2.44
C ALA A 335 -10.12 -11.79 2.95
N VAL A 336 -10.35 -11.32 4.16
CA VAL A 336 -11.68 -11.31 4.79
C VAL A 336 -12.21 -9.88 4.78
N ARG A 337 -13.45 -9.71 4.34
CA ARG A 337 -14.10 -8.39 4.28
C ARG A 337 -15.08 -8.22 5.42
N TYR A 338 -15.00 -7.07 6.07
CA TYR A 338 -15.91 -6.66 7.13
C TYR A 338 -16.51 -5.28 6.85
N ARG A 339 -17.70 -5.02 7.38
CA ARG A 339 -18.18 -3.65 7.53
C ARG A 339 -17.43 -2.95 8.68
N THR A 340 -17.49 -1.63 8.72
CA THR A 340 -16.79 -0.84 9.75
C THR A 340 -17.41 -0.95 11.15
N ASP A 341 -18.53 -1.67 11.27
CA ASP A 341 -19.15 -2.08 12.55
C ASP A 341 -18.65 -3.46 13.05
N GLY A 342 -17.76 -4.11 12.30
CA GLY A 342 -17.20 -5.42 12.61
C GLY A 342 -18.02 -6.58 12.08
N SER A 343 -19.14 -6.36 11.38
CA SER A 343 -19.93 -7.45 10.79
C SER A 343 -19.25 -8.06 9.56
N LEU A 344 -19.14 -9.38 9.52
CA LEU A 344 -18.54 -10.13 8.44
C LEU A 344 -19.34 -9.96 7.14
N VAL A 345 -18.65 -9.71 6.04
CA VAL A 345 -19.24 -9.74 4.68
C VAL A 345 -18.96 -11.07 4.04
N ASP A 346 -17.69 -11.39 3.79
CA ASP A 346 -17.25 -12.65 3.18
C ASP A 346 -15.75 -12.88 3.37
N SER A 347 -15.23 -13.91 2.71
CA SER A 347 -13.83 -14.31 2.76
C SER A 347 -13.41 -14.89 1.41
N ILE A 348 -12.27 -14.42 0.90
CA ILE A 348 -11.72 -14.78 -0.40
C ILE A 348 -10.38 -15.47 -0.19
N LYS A 349 -10.20 -16.68 -0.74
CA LYS A 349 -8.94 -17.41 -0.66
C LYS A 349 -7.87 -16.71 -1.53
N VAL A 350 -6.70 -16.45 -0.95
CA VAL A 350 -5.56 -15.77 -1.58
C VAL A 350 -4.25 -16.56 -1.38
N GLY A 351 -3.11 -15.95 -1.57
CA GLY A 351 -1.81 -16.60 -1.33
C GLY A 351 -1.48 -16.84 0.15
N ILE A 352 -0.24 -17.25 0.43
CA ILE A 352 0.25 -17.55 1.79
C ILE A 352 0.63 -16.24 2.48
N ALA A 353 0.21 -16.08 3.74
CA ALA A 353 0.51 -14.92 4.58
C ALA A 353 0.10 -13.57 3.92
N PRO A 354 -1.19 -13.30 3.74
CA PRO A 354 -1.66 -12.01 3.23
C PRO A 354 -1.47 -10.93 4.30
N THR A 355 -0.61 -9.93 4.01
CA THR A 355 -0.21 -8.86 4.93
C THR A 355 -0.59 -7.47 4.45
N GLY A 356 -0.83 -7.27 3.16
CA GLY A 356 -1.13 -5.96 2.60
C GLY A 356 -2.22 -5.99 1.52
N PHE A 357 -2.81 -4.82 1.29
CA PHE A 357 -3.88 -4.63 0.29
C PHE A 357 -3.63 -3.33 -0.48
N PHE A 358 -3.77 -3.40 -1.79
CA PHE A 358 -3.79 -2.23 -2.66
C PHE A 358 -5.10 -2.21 -3.45
N PHE A 359 -5.75 -1.06 -3.48
CA PHE A 359 -7.05 -0.86 -4.12
C PHE A 359 -6.90 -0.03 -5.41
N GLN A 360 -7.26 -0.62 -6.53
CA GLN A 360 -7.19 0.00 -7.85
C GLN A 360 -8.58 0.36 -8.39
#